data_382d54e5ca4d315254a550e3dcf1d651
#
_entry.id   382d54e5ca4d315254a550e3dcf1d651
#
_cell.length_a   1.000
_cell.length_b   1.000
_cell.length_c   1.000
_cell.angle_alpha   90.00
_cell.angle_beta   90.00
_cell.angle_gamma   90.00
#
_symmetry.space_group_name_H-M   'P 1'
#
loop_
_entity.id
_entity.type
_entity.pdbx_description
1 polymer ?
#
loop_
_entity_poly.entity_id
_entity_poly.type
_entity_poly.pdbx_seq_one_letter_code
_entity_poly.pdbx_strand_id
1 'polypeptide(L)'
;VAPSLSEENQQILRNLVASYGNDIRFYFPPEDLLSCFAIKKFGKRISMATYYRCMFSAILPDDVEKVLYLDCDIVVLGDISEFWNTDLSGCGAACIEDIGKDEDERYERLHYDRSYSYFNAGVLLINLDYWREHKVDKQCVEYFQTYPERILFNDQDLLNVVLHKDKVFVPLKWNMQDGFYRYGIDKKVADWNSFREELLHPVILHYTNKKPWNYDSMHPLRSEYYKYLDMTPWQGQRPLSSLKKRVQWCMKRLPYVFRFRKPKYMDLGE
;
A
#
# COMPACT_ATOMS: atom_id res chain seq x y z
N VAL A 1 7.51 5.55 10.94
CA VAL A 1 8.94 5.45 10.60
C VAL A 1 9.23 6.34 9.40
N ALA A 2 10.26 7.18 9.45
CA ALA A 2 10.62 8.10 8.38
C ALA A 2 12.14 8.34 8.35
N PRO A 3 12.73 8.64 7.17
CA PRO A 3 14.14 9.01 7.10
C PRO A 3 14.41 10.37 7.77
N SER A 4 13.47 11.30 7.62
CA SER A 4 13.50 12.61 8.28
C SER A 4 12.09 13.22 8.29
N LEU A 5 11.83 14.08 9.27
CA LEU A 5 10.61 14.89 9.34
C LEU A 5 10.94 16.16 10.12
N SER A 6 10.62 17.35 9.57
CA SER A 6 10.87 18.60 10.26
C SER A 6 10.12 18.68 11.60
N GLU A 7 10.69 19.35 12.58
CA GLU A 7 10.05 19.54 13.89
C GLU A 7 8.66 20.18 13.77
N GLU A 8 8.51 21.16 12.87
CA GLU A 8 7.22 21.78 12.58
C GLU A 8 6.17 20.75 12.16
N ASN A 9 6.49 19.87 11.21
CA ASN A 9 5.58 18.82 10.76
C ASN A 9 5.32 17.77 11.85
N GLN A 10 6.34 17.43 12.65
CA GLN A 10 6.13 16.55 13.81
C GLN A 10 5.13 17.17 14.79
N GLN A 11 5.27 18.47 15.08
CA GLN A 11 4.37 19.15 16.01
C GLN A 11 2.94 19.24 15.47
N ILE A 12 2.76 19.52 14.16
CA ILE A 12 1.44 19.50 13.51
C ILE A 12 0.78 18.12 13.65
N LEU A 13 1.53 17.04 13.39
CA LEU A 13 1.02 15.68 13.51
C LEU A 13 0.72 15.31 14.97
N ARG A 14 1.57 15.69 15.94
CA ARG A 14 1.29 15.48 17.38
C ARG A 14 -0.03 16.14 17.79
N ASN A 15 -0.21 17.40 17.41
CA ASN A 15 -1.42 18.16 17.76
C ASN A 15 -2.66 17.52 17.11
N LEU A 16 -2.56 17.10 15.86
CA LEU A 16 -3.64 16.43 15.15
C LEU A 16 -4.03 15.11 15.83
N VAL A 17 -3.07 14.25 16.11
CA VAL A 17 -3.33 12.94 16.73
C VAL A 17 -3.86 13.10 18.15
N ALA A 18 -3.31 14.02 18.94
CA ALA A 18 -3.78 14.33 20.28
C ALA A 18 -5.22 14.87 20.30
N SER A 19 -5.66 15.60 19.26
CA SER A 19 -7.05 16.07 19.16
C SER A 19 -8.08 14.95 19.05
N TYR A 20 -7.62 13.74 18.70
CA TYR A 20 -8.44 12.51 18.67
C TYR A 20 -8.18 11.59 19.88
N GLY A 21 -7.47 12.07 20.91
CA GLY A 21 -7.18 11.30 22.14
C GLY A 21 -6.15 10.20 21.95
N ASN A 22 -5.30 10.29 20.93
CA ASN A 22 -4.28 9.28 20.61
C ASN A 22 -2.87 9.86 20.68
N ASP A 23 -1.87 8.99 20.68
CA ASP A 23 -0.46 9.34 20.68
C ASP A 23 0.21 9.00 19.34
N ILE A 24 1.29 9.73 19.03
CA ILE A 24 2.15 9.45 17.88
C ILE A 24 3.62 9.41 18.31
N ARG A 25 4.33 8.39 17.90
CA ARG A 25 5.78 8.26 18.06
C ARG A 25 6.46 8.29 16.72
N PHE A 26 7.61 8.95 16.64
CA PHE A 26 8.42 9.04 15.43
C PHE A 26 9.69 8.21 15.62
N TYR A 27 9.93 7.32 14.66
CA TYR A 27 11.14 6.50 14.61
C TYR A 27 11.97 6.93 13.40
N PHE A 28 13.21 7.33 13.65
CA PHE A 28 14.19 7.74 12.65
C PHE A 28 15.32 6.72 12.66
N PRO A 29 15.24 5.68 11.80
CA PRO A 29 16.28 4.67 11.74
C PRO A 29 17.63 5.27 11.32
N PRO A 30 18.77 4.63 11.70
CA PRO A 30 20.09 5.04 11.24
C PRO A 30 20.17 5.08 9.71
N GLU A 31 20.92 6.03 9.16
CA GLU A 31 21.04 6.25 7.71
C GLU A 31 21.63 5.02 6.98
N ASP A 32 22.51 4.28 7.65
CA ASP A 32 23.18 3.10 7.11
C ASP A 32 22.33 1.83 7.14
N LEU A 33 21.19 1.82 7.87
CA LEU A 33 20.33 0.65 8.00
C LEU A 33 19.90 0.07 6.64
N LEU A 34 19.70 0.94 5.65
CA LEU A 34 19.27 0.55 4.30
C LEU A 34 20.40 0.49 3.29
N SER A 35 21.69 0.59 3.72
CA SER A 35 22.86 0.63 2.84
C SER A 35 23.02 -0.63 1.96
N CYS A 36 22.48 -1.76 2.42
CA CYS A 36 22.49 -3.03 1.68
C CYS A 36 21.48 -3.08 0.52
N PHE A 37 20.51 -2.17 0.47
CA PHE A 37 19.49 -2.15 -0.57
C PHE A 37 19.78 -1.15 -1.68
N ALA A 38 19.13 -1.32 -2.83
CA ALA A 38 19.15 -0.37 -3.93
C ALA A 38 17.78 -0.29 -4.63
N ILE A 39 17.38 0.90 -5.06
CA ILE A 39 16.15 1.09 -5.82
C ILE A 39 16.29 0.52 -7.22
N LYS A 40 15.37 -0.35 -7.62
CA LYS A 40 15.31 -0.95 -8.95
C LYS A 40 14.53 -0.08 -9.95
N LYS A 41 14.68 -0.40 -11.24
CA LYS A 41 14.25 0.45 -12.38
C LYS A 41 12.80 0.92 -12.41
N PHE A 42 11.88 0.22 -11.75
CA PHE A 42 10.46 0.59 -11.76
C PHE A 42 10.12 1.77 -10.85
N GLY A 43 11.11 2.40 -10.21
CA GLY A 43 10.87 3.32 -9.13
C GLY A 43 11.48 4.72 -9.23
N LYS A 44 11.44 5.41 -10.36
CA LYS A 44 11.86 6.84 -10.40
C LYS A 44 11.18 7.75 -9.36
N ARG A 45 10.15 7.26 -8.66
CA ARG A 45 9.39 7.95 -7.61
C ARG A 45 9.36 7.20 -6.27
N ILE A 46 10.07 6.08 -6.16
CA ILE A 46 10.16 5.29 -4.93
C ILE A 46 11.44 5.71 -4.21
N SER A 47 11.35 6.00 -2.92
CA SER A 47 12.50 6.30 -2.08
C SER A 47 13.01 5.04 -1.39
N MET A 48 14.26 5.08 -0.88
CA MET A 48 14.81 4.00 -0.06
C MET A 48 13.95 3.68 1.17
N ALA A 49 13.15 4.63 1.63
CA ALA A 49 12.22 4.44 2.75
C ALA A 49 11.22 3.28 2.55
N THR A 50 11.00 2.83 1.29
CA THR A 50 10.18 1.65 1.01
C THR A 50 10.71 0.39 1.72
N TYR A 51 12.02 0.27 1.90
CA TYR A 51 12.63 -0.88 2.57
C TYR A 51 12.54 -0.85 4.10
N TYR A 52 12.13 0.27 4.73
CA TYR A 52 11.92 0.29 6.18
C TYR A 52 10.92 -0.76 6.64
N ARG A 53 9.91 -1.07 5.81
CA ARG A 53 8.95 -2.13 6.16
C ARG A 53 9.56 -3.52 6.24
N CYS A 54 10.66 -3.78 5.55
CA CYS A 54 11.42 -5.03 5.69
C CYS A 54 12.24 -5.10 6.98
N MET A 55 12.42 -3.97 7.67
CA MET A 55 13.35 -3.82 8.80
C MET A 55 12.61 -3.51 10.13
N PHE A 56 11.31 -3.73 10.22
CA PHE A 56 10.54 -3.33 11.42
C PHE A 56 10.96 -4.06 12.68
N SER A 57 11.41 -5.30 12.59
CA SER A 57 11.97 -6.02 13.73
C SER A 57 13.25 -5.40 14.30
N ALA A 58 14.02 -4.70 13.46
CA ALA A 58 15.22 -3.96 13.88
C ALA A 58 14.92 -2.50 14.29
N ILE A 59 13.80 -1.92 13.85
CA ILE A 59 13.47 -0.50 14.07
C ILE A 59 12.58 -0.31 15.29
N LEU A 60 11.61 -1.20 15.49
CA LEU A 60 10.59 -1.03 16.53
C LEU A 60 11.04 -1.67 17.85
N PRO A 61 10.65 -1.07 19.01
CA PRO A 61 10.99 -1.58 20.31
C PRO A 61 10.54 -3.04 20.52
N ASP A 62 11.27 -3.77 21.38
CA ASP A 62 11.03 -5.19 21.62
C ASP A 62 9.68 -5.47 22.30
N ASP A 63 9.10 -4.49 22.99
CA ASP A 63 7.78 -4.58 23.61
C ASP A 63 6.61 -4.40 22.63
N VAL A 64 6.90 -4.12 21.35
CA VAL A 64 5.89 -4.08 20.28
C VAL A 64 5.81 -5.45 19.61
N GLU A 65 4.78 -6.22 19.97
CA GLU A 65 4.59 -7.60 19.47
C GLU A 65 3.91 -7.63 18.08
N LYS A 66 3.03 -6.66 17.79
CA LYS A 66 2.22 -6.61 16.57
C LYS A 66 2.06 -5.19 16.05
N VAL A 67 2.06 -5.04 14.73
CA VAL A 67 1.89 -3.72 14.08
C VAL A 67 1.06 -3.82 12.82
N LEU A 68 0.15 -2.87 12.62
CA LEU A 68 -0.52 -2.67 11.33
C LEU A 68 0.27 -1.64 10.52
N TYR A 69 0.90 -2.10 9.45
CA TYR A 69 1.57 -1.26 8.47
C TYR A 69 0.57 -0.75 7.44
N LEU A 70 0.62 0.53 7.17
CA LEU A 70 -0.16 1.19 6.12
C LEU A 70 0.75 2.10 5.28
N ASP A 71 0.63 2.02 3.95
CA ASP A 71 1.25 2.98 3.04
C ASP A 71 0.67 4.40 3.20
N CYS A 72 1.44 5.42 2.84
CA CYS A 72 1.03 6.83 3.00
C CYS A 72 -0.07 7.27 2.02
N ASP A 73 -0.47 6.43 1.08
CA ASP A 73 -1.50 6.69 0.07
C ASP A 73 -2.79 5.88 0.33
N ILE A 74 -3.10 5.71 1.59
CA ILE A 74 -4.25 4.96 2.11
C ILE A 74 -5.23 5.91 2.82
N VAL A 75 -6.51 5.55 2.78
CA VAL A 75 -7.55 6.10 3.65
C VAL A 75 -8.30 4.94 4.30
N VAL A 76 -8.41 4.97 5.63
CA VAL A 76 -9.20 4.03 6.41
C VAL A 76 -10.62 4.57 6.51
N LEU A 77 -11.60 3.82 5.99
CA LEU A 77 -13.00 4.24 5.87
C LEU A 77 -13.90 3.64 6.94
N GLY A 78 -13.44 2.61 7.65
CA GLY A 78 -14.25 1.88 8.62
C GLY A 78 -13.44 1.31 9.78
N ASP A 79 -14.11 0.54 10.63
CA ASP A 79 -13.51 -0.12 11.78
C ASP A 79 -12.54 -1.23 11.35
N ILE A 80 -11.32 -1.20 11.85
CA ILE A 80 -10.25 -2.16 11.54
C ILE A 80 -10.10 -3.24 12.62
N SER A 81 -10.96 -3.27 13.64
CA SER A 81 -10.84 -4.20 14.77
C SER A 81 -10.87 -5.67 14.35
N GLU A 82 -11.70 -6.03 13.38
CA GLU A 82 -11.74 -7.38 12.81
C GLU A 82 -10.38 -7.77 12.19
N PHE A 83 -9.79 -6.87 11.42
CA PHE A 83 -8.47 -7.10 10.82
C PHE A 83 -7.37 -7.18 11.88
N TRP A 84 -7.40 -6.24 12.85
CA TRP A 84 -6.43 -6.25 13.96
C TRP A 84 -6.45 -7.55 14.76
N ASN A 85 -7.61 -8.17 14.92
CA ASN A 85 -7.81 -9.42 15.68
C ASN A 85 -7.60 -10.69 14.83
N THR A 86 -7.10 -10.58 13.60
CA THR A 86 -6.71 -11.75 12.81
C THR A 86 -5.69 -12.59 13.57
N ASP A 87 -5.93 -13.90 13.62
CA ASP A 87 -4.99 -14.85 14.21
C ASP A 87 -3.72 -14.95 13.36
N LEU A 88 -2.57 -14.66 13.97
CA LEU A 88 -1.25 -14.71 13.37
C LEU A 88 -0.40 -15.86 13.95
N SER A 89 -1.00 -16.83 14.62
CA SER A 89 -0.29 -17.97 15.21
C SER A 89 0.49 -18.72 14.13
N GLY A 90 1.81 -18.76 14.25
CA GLY A 90 2.70 -19.41 13.28
C GLY A 90 2.87 -18.68 11.96
N CYS A 91 2.39 -17.43 11.85
CA CYS A 91 2.49 -16.61 10.63
C CYS A 91 3.23 -15.30 10.90
N GLY A 92 4.00 -14.84 9.90
CA GLY A 92 4.71 -13.56 9.95
C GLY A 92 3.82 -12.37 9.62
N ALA A 93 2.73 -12.56 8.87
CA ALA A 93 1.81 -11.47 8.53
C ALA A 93 0.42 -11.96 8.09
N ALA A 94 -0.60 -11.12 8.34
CA ALA A 94 -1.84 -11.14 7.56
C ALA A 94 -1.75 -10.08 6.45
N CYS A 95 -2.15 -10.46 5.24
CA CYS A 95 -1.97 -9.68 4.03
C CYS A 95 -3.12 -9.85 3.05
N ILE A 96 -3.14 -9.03 2.01
CA ILE A 96 -4.17 -9.02 0.97
C ILE A 96 -3.52 -9.28 -0.40
N GLU A 97 -4.17 -10.08 -1.23
CA GLU A 97 -3.66 -10.46 -2.54
C GLU A 97 -3.43 -9.23 -3.43
N ASP A 98 -2.33 -9.27 -4.20
CA ASP A 98 -2.02 -8.23 -5.19
C ASP A 98 -2.68 -8.56 -6.53
N ILE A 99 -3.33 -7.57 -7.13
CA ILE A 99 -4.01 -7.71 -8.43
C ILE A 99 -3.07 -7.70 -9.65
N GLY A 100 -1.80 -7.91 -9.47
CA GLY A 100 -0.77 -7.80 -10.52
C GLY A 100 -1.11 -8.48 -11.85
N LYS A 101 -0.54 -7.93 -12.96
CA LYS A 101 -0.83 -8.36 -14.33
C LYS A 101 0.00 -9.55 -14.82
N ASP A 102 1.19 -9.74 -14.27
CA ASP A 102 2.21 -10.66 -14.80
C ASP A 102 2.42 -11.81 -13.80
N GLU A 103 1.36 -12.57 -13.56
CA GLU A 103 1.32 -13.53 -12.46
C GLU A 103 2.35 -14.66 -12.61
N ASP A 104 2.44 -15.29 -13.78
CA ASP A 104 3.29 -16.47 -13.98
C ASP A 104 4.78 -16.10 -13.98
N GLU A 105 5.19 -15.08 -14.73
CA GLU A 105 6.58 -14.59 -14.77
C GLU A 105 7.10 -14.15 -13.39
N ARG A 106 6.20 -13.69 -12.52
CA ARG A 106 6.54 -13.26 -11.15
C ARG A 106 7.02 -14.44 -10.30
N TYR A 107 6.29 -15.54 -10.30
CA TYR A 107 6.61 -16.73 -9.52
C TYR A 107 7.86 -17.44 -10.02
N GLU A 108 8.04 -17.53 -11.34
CA GLU A 108 9.26 -18.03 -11.96
C GLU A 108 10.48 -17.19 -11.55
N ARG A 109 10.38 -15.87 -11.63
CA ARG A 109 11.44 -14.93 -11.27
C ARG A 109 11.81 -15.01 -9.79
N LEU A 110 10.83 -15.09 -8.90
CA LEU A 110 11.03 -15.13 -7.46
C LEU A 110 11.32 -16.53 -6.91
N HIS A 111 11.19 -17.58 -7.74
CA HIS A 111 11.48 -18.96 -7.42
C HIS A 111 10.67 -19.53 -6.24
N TYR A 112 9.36 -19.24 -6.20
CA TYR A 112 8.45 -19.93 -5.29
C TYR A 112 7.15 -20.33 -6.00
N ASP A 113 6.47 -21.34 -5.48
CA ASP A 113 5.30 -21.93 -6.09
C ASP A 113 4.10 -20.98 -6.10
N ARG A 114 3.39 -20.89 -7.23
CA ARG A 114 2.22 -20.03 -7.43
C ARG A 114 1.09 -20.29 -6.42
N SER A 115 0.98 -21.52 -5.90
CA SER A 115 -0.03 -21.88 -4.90
C SER A 115 0.04 -21.01 -3.63
N TYR A 116 1.19 -20.41 -3.37
CA TYR A 116 1.36 -19.50 -2.23
C TYR A 116 0.83 -18.09 -2.50
N SER A 117 0.38 -17.75 -3.71
CA SER A 117 -0.08 -16.42 -4.10
C SER A 117 0.90 -15.28 -3.74
N TYR A 118 0.67 -14.10 -4.29
CA TYR A 118 1.50 -12.92 -4.07
C TYR A 118 0.65 -11.80 -3.45
N PHE A 119 1.14 -11.15 -2.39
CA PHE A 119 0.42 -10.11 -1.69
C PHE A 119 0.94 -8.70 -1.99
N ASN A 120 0.05 -7.73 -1.84
CA ASN A 120 0.42 -6.32 -1.87
C ASN A 120 0.98 -5.89 -0.51
N ALA A 121 2.18 -5.32 -0.49
CA ALA A 121 2.88 -4.96 0.74
C ALA A 121 2.46 -3.61 1.35
N GLY A 122 1.44 -2.93 0.78
CA GLY A 122 0.99 -1.63 1.29
C GLY A 122 0.08 -1.68 2.50
N VAL A 123 -0.50 -2.84 2.81
CA VAL A 123 -1.26 -3.11 4.04
C VAL A 123 -0.84 -4.46 4.57
N LEU A 124 -0.25 -4.48 5.78
CA LEU A 124 0.22 -5.69 6.44
C LEU A 124 -0.06 -5.63 7.94
N LEU A 125 -0.73 -6.63 8.48
CA LEU A 125 -0.73 -6.86 9.91
C LEU A 125 0.43 -7.80 10.24
N ILE A 126 1.46 -7.28 10.90
CA ILE A 126 2.74 -7.94 11.09
C ILE A 126 2.85 -8.50 12.50
N ASN A 127 3.24 -9.76 12.61
CA ASN A 127 3.66 -10.41 13.85
C ASN A 127 5.16 -10.16 14.07
N LEU A 128 5.50 -9.18 14.91
CA LEU A 128 6.89 -8.79 15.13
C LEU A 128 7.67 -9.83 15.95
N ASP A 129 7.01 -10.59 16.82
CA ASP A 129 7.66 -11.68 17.56
C ASP A 129 8.10 -12.77 16.59
N TYR A 130 7.23 -13.18 15.67
CA TYR A 130 7.58 -14.09 14.58
C TYR A 130 8.77 -13.53 13.76
N TRP A 131 8.73 -12.24 13.40
CA TRP A 131 9.80 -11.62 12.60
C TRP A 131 11.15 -11.62 13.30
N ARG A 132 11.18 -11.38 14.64
CA ARG A 132 12.40 -11.44 15.46
C ARG A 132 12.92 -12.87 15.57
N GLU A 133 12.04 -13.81 15.91
CA GLU A 133 12.38 -15.22 16.04
C GLU A 133 12.98 -15.80 14.76
N HIS A 134 12.33 -15.52 13.62
CA HIS A 134 12.73 -16.03 12.31
C HIS A 134 13.70 -15.10 11.56
N LYS A 135 14.07 -13.96 12.14
CA LYS A 135 15.04 -13.00 11.56
C LYS A 135 14.64 -12.55 10.14
N VAL A 136 13.36 -12.20 9.97
CA VAL A 136 12.77 -11.84 8.66
C VAL A 136 13.53 -10.68 7.99
N ASP A 137 13.92 -9.66 8.76
CA ASP A 137 14.77 -8.56 8.30
C ASP A 137 16.09 -9.05 7.68
N LYS A 138 16.79 -9.97 8.34
CA LYS A 138 18.04 -10.54 7.83
C LYS A 138 17.82 -11.39 6.59
N GLN A 139 16.74 -12.15 6.54
CA GLN A 139 16.37 -12.92 5.34
C GLN A 139 16.10 -11.99 4.14
N CYS A 140 15.45 -10.84 4.35
CA CYS A 140 15.25 -9.83 3.29
C CYS A 140 16.59 -9.30 2.77
N VAL A 141 17.52 -8.95 3.65
CA VAL A 141 18.86 -8.48 3.29
C VAL A 141 19.63 -9.55 2.52
N GLU A 142 19.68 -10.76 3.05
CA GLU A 142 20.39 -11.88 2.45
C GLU A 142 19.86 -12.21 1.05
N TYR A 143 18.52 -12.26 0.89
CA TYR A 143 17.94 -12.52 -0.41
C TYR A 143 18.24 -11.40 -1.42
N PHE A 144 18.16 -10.13 -0.99
CA PHE A 144 18.49 -9.00 -1.85
C PHE A 144 19.95 -9.02 -2.29
N GLN A 145 20.89 -9.36 -1.40
CA GLN A 145 22.31 -9.46 -1.71
C GLN A 145 22.63 -10.63 -2.63
N THR A 146 21.94 -11.76 -2.45
CA THR A 146 22.20 -12.98 -3.22
C THR A 146 21.57 -12.94 -4.61
N TYR A 147 20.35 -12.38 -4.73
CA TYR A 147 19.56 -12.40 -5.95
C TYR A 147 19.01 -11.03 -6.34
N PRO A 148 19.84 -9.98 -6.42
CA PRO A 148 19.35 -8.63 -6.67
C PRO A 148 18.64 -8.48 -8.02
N GLU A 149 18.95 -9.32 -9.02
CA GLU A 149 18.30 -9.31 -10.34
C GLU A 149 16.85 -9.78 -10.31
N ARG A 150 16.47 -10.57 -9.31
CA ARG A 150 15.10 -11.08 -9.14
C ARG A 150 14.15 -10.05 -8.53
N ILE A 151 14.68 -8.98 -7.95
CA ILE A 151 13.89 -7.95 -7.29
C ILE A 151 13.53 -6.86 -8.30
N LEU A 152 12.24 -6.74 -8.64
CA LEU A 152 11.69 -5.71 -9.51
C LEU A 152 10.78 -4.74 -8.73
N PHE A 153 9.98 -5.25 -7.80
CA PHE A 153 9.03 -4.49 -6.99
C PHE A 153 9.56 -4.22 -5.57
N ASN A 154 10.90 -4.04 -5.46
CA ASN A 154 11.59 -3.63 -4.24
C ASN A 154 11.20 -4.48 -3.00
N ASP A 155 10.72 -3.82 -1.95
CA ASP A 155 10.30 -4.40 -0.69
C ASP A 155 9.15 -5.42 -0.83
N GLN A 156 8.23 -5.21 -1.76
CA GLN A 156 7.11 -6.12 -1.97
C GLN A 156 7.58 -7.50 -2.45
N ASP A 157 8.54 -7.56 -3.39
CA ASP A 157 9.13 -8.82 -3.83
C ASP A 157 9.86 -9.53 -2.70
N LEU A 158 10.64 -8.78 -1.89
CA LEU A 158 11.40 -9.34 -0.77
C LEU A 158 10.48 -9.98 0.27
N LEU A 159 9.45 -9.25 0.71
CA LEU A 159 8.52 -9.76 1.71
C LEU A 159 7.72 -10.96 1.18
N ASN A 160 7.35 -10.95 -0.11
CA ASN A 160 6.69 -12.09 -0.72
C ASN A 160 7.59 -13.33 -0.77
N VAL A 161 8.87 -13.18 -1.06
CA VAL A 161 9.79 -14.31 -1.04
C VAL A 161 9.99 -14.86 0.36
N VAL A 162 10.23 -13.97 1.34
CA VAL A 162 10.55 -14.40 2.70
C VAL A 162 9.33 -14.98 3.41
N LEU A 163 8.15 -14.40 3.20
CA LEU A 163 6.91 -14.79 3.89
C LEU A 163 5.96 -15.66 3.04
N HIS A 164 6.39 -16.19 1.89
CA HIS A 164 5.45 -16.89 0.99
C HIS A 164 4.70 -18.04 1.66
N LYS A 165 5.29 -18.76 2.61
CA LYS A 165 4.66 -19.85 3.36
C LYS A 165 3.99 -19.40 4.66
N ASP A 166 4.48 -18.32 5.24
CA ASP A 166 4.22 -17.95 6.62
C ASP A 166 3.36 -16.68 6.68
N LYS A 167 2.27 -16.69 5.92
CA LYS A 167 1.29 -15.61 5.87
C LYS A 167 -0.14 -16.14 5.82
N VAL A 168 -1.09 -15.31 6.22
CA VAL A 168 -2.52 -15.57 6.06
C VAL A 168 -3.14 -14.49 5.16
N PHE A 169 -3.98 -14.90 4.21
CA PHE A 169 -4.75 -13.98 3.39
C PHE A 169 -6.08 -13.62 4.07
N VAL A 170 -6.41 -12.34 4.01
CA VAL A 170 -7.66 -11.78 4.51
C VAL A 170 -8.46 -11.12 3.36
N PRO A 171 -9.77 -10.83 3.54
CA PRO A 171 -10.62 -10.26 2.49
C PRO A 171 -10.08 -8.97 1.87
N LEU A 172 -10.43 -8.73 0.60
CA LEU A 172 -9.95 -7.59 -0.19
C LEU A 172 -10.35 -6.23 0.39
N LYS A 173 -11.48 -6.17 1.14
CA LYS A 173 -11.94 -4.96 1.82
C LYS A 173 -10.87 -4.28 2.68
N TRP A 174 -9.85 -5.03 3.13
CA TRP A 174 -8.74 -4.56 3.96
C TRP A 174 -7.58 -3.94 3.19
N ASN A 175 -7.57 -4.04 1.86
CA ASN A 175 -6.61 -3.34 0.98
C ASN A 175 -7.20 -3.19 -0.42
N MET A 176 -8.22 -2.37 -0.55
CA MET A 176 -8.92 -2.16 -1.83
C MET A 176 -8.07 -1.26 -2.75
N GLN A 177 -7.29 -1.90 -3.60
CA GLN A 177 -6.31 -1.27 -4.49
C GLN A 177 -6.98 -0.61 -5.71
N ASP A 178 -6.35 0.43 -6.29
CA ASP A 178 -6.81 1.12 -7.53
C ASP A 178 -7.13 0.15 -8.67
N GLY A 179 -6.37 -0.94 -8.77
CA GLY A 179 -6.54 -1.93 -9.84
C GLY A 179 -7.90 -2.61 -9.82
N PHE A 180 -8.50 -2.80 -8.65
CA PHE A 180 -9.81 -3.44 -8.48
C PHE A 180 -10.97 -2.59 -9.03
N TYR A 181 -10.80 -1.28 -9.15
CA TYR A 181 -11.81 -0.38 -9.73
C TYR A 181 -11.71 -0.26 -11.25
N ARG A 182 -10.77 -0.94 -11.91
CA ARG A 182 -10.55 -0.76 -13.35
C ARG A 182 -11.58 -1.48 -14.19
N TYR A 183 -11.93 -0.84 -15.29
CA TYR A 183 -12.82 -1.42 -16.30
C TYR A 183 -12.31 -2.79 -16.77
N GLY A 184 -13.17 -3.80 -16.74
CA GLY A 184 -12.89 -5.15 -17.18
C GLY A 184 -12.34 -6.08 -16.07
N ILE A 185 -12.27 -5.63 -14.83
CA ILE A 185 -11.91 -6.48 -13.68
C ILE A 185 -12.99 -7.54 -13.42
N ASP A 186 -14.27 -7.20 -13.66
CA ASP A 186 -15.42 -8.09 -13.59
C ASP A 186 -15.25 -9.41 -14.34
N LYS A 187 -14.47 -9.37 -15.43
CA LYS A 187 -14.17 -10.55 -16.26
C LYS A 187 -13.08 -11.45 -15.69
N LYS A 188 -12.38 -11.01 -14.66
CA LYS A 188 -11.25 -11.69 -14.04
C LYS A 188 -11.58 -12.32 -12.69
N VAL A 189 -12.71 -11.97 -12.13
CA VAL A 189 -13.16 -12.40 -10.81
C VAL A 189 -14.20 -13.50 -10.94
N ALA A 190 -13.97 -14.62 -10.27
CA ALA A 190 -14.84 -15.80 -10.36
C ALA A 190 -16.22 -15.54 -9.72
N ASP A 191 -16.26 -14.89 -8.56
CA ASP A 191 -17.50 -14.46 -7.88
C ASP A 191 -17.59 -12.93 -7.90
N TRP A 192 -18.22 -12.42 -8.94
CA TRP A 192 -18.42 -10.97 -9.11
C TRP A 192 -19.31 -10.36 -8.03
N ASN A 193 -20.31 -11.06 -7.56
CA ASN A 193 -21.26 -10.50 -6.59
C ASN A 193 -20.60 -10.26 -5.24
N SER A 194 -19.89 -11.25 -4.72
CA SER A 194 -19.13 -11.11 -3.47
C SER A 194 -18.05 -10.04 -3.60
N PHE A 195 -17.29 -10.04 -4.69
CA PHE A 195 -16.26 -9.04 -4.95
C PHE A 195 -16.82 -7.63 -5.07
N ARG A 196 -17.98 -7.46 -5.73
CA ARG A 196 -18.65 -6.16 -5.89
C ARG A 196 -19.06 -5.57 -4.54
N GLU A 197 -19.55 -6.38 -3.62
CA GLU A 197 -19.87 -5.93 -2.26
C GLU A 197 -18.64 -5.37 -1.52
N GLU A 198 -17.51 -6.08 -1.57
CA GLU A 198 -16.27 -5.58 -0.99
C GLU A 198 -15.76 -4.30 -1.69
N LEU A 199 -15.94 -4.21 -3.02
CA LEU A 199 -15.55 -3.04 -3.82
C LEU A 199 -16.35 -1.78 -3.47
N LEU A 200 -17.64 -1.94 -3.18
CA LEU A 200 -18.53 -0.84 -2.79
C LEU A 200 -18.35 -0.42 -1.33
N HIS A 201 -17.91 -1.34 -0.48
CA HIS A 201 -17.75 -1.14 0.96
C HIS A 201 -16.32 -1.42 1.44
N PRO A 202 -15.29 -0.76 0.84
CA PRO A 202 -13.90 -0.94 1.26
C PRO A 202 -13.72 -0.40 2.68
N VAL A 203 -13.00 -1.11 3.53
CA VAL A 203 -12.60 -0.61 4.85
C VAL A 203 -11.26 0.12 4.76
N ILE A 204 -10.31 -0.39 3.97
CA ILE A 204 -9.05 0.29 3.70
C ILE A 204 -8.95 0.52 2.19
N LEU A 205 -8.96 1.79 1.79
CA LEU A 205 -8.84 2.21 0.39
C LEU A 205 -7.39 2.61 0.09
N HIS A 206 -6.79 1.96 -0.90
CA HIS A 206 -5.38 2.14 -1.26
C HIS A 206 -5.21 2.69 -2.67
N TYR A 207 -4.72 3.92 -2.80
CA TYR A 207 -4.50 4.59 -4.08
C TYR A 207 -3.16 4.19 -4.72
N THR A 208 -3.01 2.91 -5.08
CA THR A 208 -1.75 2.32 -5.57
C THR A 208 -1.18 2.95 -6.83
N ASN A 209 -2.02 3.64 -7.64
CA ASN A 209 -1.62 4.30 -8.89
C ASN A 209 -1.56 5.82 -8.77
N LYS A 210 -2.40 6.52 -9.57
CA LYS A 210 -2.50 7.97 -9.50
C LYS A 210 -3.15 8.39 -8.21
N LYS A 211 -2.38 9.11 -7.41
CA LYS A 211 -2.80 9.54 -6.07
C LYS A 211 -3.95 10.55 -6.16
N PRO A 212 -4.85 10.60 -5.19
CA PRO A 212 -6.01 11.51 -5.18
C PRO A 212 -5.61 12.98 -5.24
N TRP A 213 -4.44 13.35 -4.69
CA TRP A 213 -3.89 14.70 -4.76
C TRP A 213 -3.27 15.08 -6.11
N ASN A 214 -3.19 14.17 -7.07
CA ASN A 214 -2.84 14.54 -8.44
C ASN A 214 -4.04 15.18 -9.13
N TYR A 215 -3.84 16.32 -9.81
CA TYR A 215 -4.93 17.06 -10.44
C TYR A 215 -5.69 16.21 -11.48
N ASP A 216 -5.03 15.27 -12.14
CA ASP A 216 -5.56 14.41 -13.19
C ASP A 216 -5.94 13.01 -12.69
N SER A 217 -6.09 12.82 -11.39
CA SER A 217 -6.62 11.59 -10.82
C SER A 217 -8.09 11.39 -11.20
N MET A 218 -8.40 10.20 -11.69
CA MET A 218 -9.76 9.78 -12.09
C MET A 218 -10.30 8.65 -11.21
N HIS A 219 -9.68 8.41 -10.04
CA HIS A 219 -10.12 7.35 -9.14
C HIS A 219 -11.57 7.60 -8.70
N PRO A 220 -12.48 6.62 -8.78
CA PRO A 220 -13.91 6.81 -8.48
C PRO A 220 -14.13 7.30 -7.04
N LEU A 221 -13.42 6.77 -6.07
CA LEU A 221 -13.48 7.18 -4.66
C LEU A 221 -12.46 8.27 -4.29
N ARG A 222 -12.10 9.15 -5.24
CA ARG A 222 -11.18 10.27 -4.97
C ARG A 222 -11.72 11.23 -3.89
N SER A 223 -13.04 11.40 -3.81
CA SER A 223 -13.72 12.24 -2.83
C SER A 223 -13.44 11.81 -1.40
N GLU A 224 -13.29 10.51 -1.15
CA GLU A 224 -13.01 9.99 0.19
C GLU A 224 -11.72 10.57 0.77
N TYR A 225 -10.65 10.64 -0.03
CA TYR A 225 -9.41 11.29 0.41
C TYR A 225 -9.64 12.74 0.86
N TYR A 226 -10.44 13.52 0.12
CA TYR A 226 -10.67 14.93 0.46
C TYR A 226 -11.58 15.12 1.67
N LYS A 227 -12.49 14.20 1.96
CA LYS A 227 -13.26 14.23 3.21
C LYS A 227 -12.32 14.21 4.41
N TYR A 228 -11.36 13.27 4.43
CA TYR A 228 -10.40 13.16 5.53
C TYR A 228 -9.36 14.28 5.53
N LEU A 229 -8.88 14.72 4.35
CA LEU A 229 -7.98 15.87 4.27
C LEU A 229 -8.61 17.13 4.90
N ASP A 230 -9.91 17.33 4.67
CA ASP A 230 -10.63 18.50 5.19
C ASP A 230 -10.89 18.43 6.72
N MET A 231 -10.61 17.31 7.34
CA MET A 231 -10.60 17.14 8.80
C MET A 231 -9.21 17.41 9.44
N THR A 232 -8.24 17.83 8.64
CA THR A 232 -6.85 18.07 9.06
C THR A 232 -6.48 19.54 8.96
N PRO A 233 -5.34 19.97 9.50
CA PRO A 233 -4.81 21.33 9.30
C PRO A 233 -4.57 21.73 7.82
N TRP A 234 -4.60 20.76 6.91
CA TRP A 234 -4.50 20.99 5.47
C TRP A 234 -5.86 21.09 4.76
N GLN A 235 -6.93 21.36 5.51
CA GLN A 235 -8.28 21.59 4.99
C GLN A 235 -8.26 22.55 3.78
N GLY A 236 -9.06 22.24 2.77
CA GLY A 236 -9.20 23.04 1.56
C GLY A 236 -8.03 22.96 0.58
N GLN A 237 -6.93 22.30 0.92
CA GLN A 237 -5.85 22.10 -0.05
C GLN A 237 -6.32 21.21 -1.20
N ARG A 238 -6.11 21.70 -2.42
CA ARG A 238 -6.45 21.01 -3.67
C ARG A 238 -5.30 21.13 -4.66
N PRO A 239 -5.11 20.14 -5.54
CA PRO A 239 -4.02 20.19 -6.50
C PRO A 239 -4.18 21.36 -7.45
N LEU A 240 -3.23 22.29 -7.39
CA LEU A 240 -3.17 23.39 -8.34
C LEU A 240 -2.67 22.87 -9.68
N SER A 241 -3.35 23.26 -10.77
CA SER A 241 -2.90 22.99 -12.13
C SER A 241 -2.92 24.29 -12.94
N SER A 242 -1.88 24.52 -13.76
CA SER A 242 -1.91 25.63 -14.70
C SER A 242 -3.07 25.47 -15.69
N LEU A 243 -3.56 26.59 -16.25
CA LEU A 243 -4.63 26.57 -17.26
C LEU A 243 -4.29 25.61 -18.41
N LYS A 244 -3.04 25.64 -18.89
CA LYS A 244 -2.54 24.72 -19.93
C LYS A 244 -2.74 23.25 -19.53
N LYS A 245 -2.40 22.85 -18.30
CA LYS A 245 -2.58 21.49 -17.81
C LYS A 245 -4.06 21.12 -17.67
N ARG A 246 -4.90 22.06 -17.24
CA ARG A 246 -6.36 21.85 -17.15
C ARG A 246 -6.97 21.61 -18.53
N VAL A 247 -6.62 22.41 -19.53
CA VAL A 247 -7.06 22.23 -20.91
C VAL A 247 -6.59 20.89 -21.47
N GLN A 248 -5.31 20.55 -21.30
CA GLN A 248 -4.77 19.25 -21.73
C GLN A 248 -5.51 18.08 -21.07
N TRP A 249 -5.86 18.20 -19.80
CA TRP A 249 -6.61 17.17 -19.10
C TRP A 249 -8.04 17.03 -19.62
N CYS A 250 -8.73 18.15 -19.85
CA CYS A 250 -10.05 18.14 -20.49
C CYS A 250 -10.00 17.46 -21.85
N MET A 251 -9.04 17.83 -22.70
CA MET A 251 -8.85 17.20 -24.02
C MET A 251 -8.61 15.68 -23.94
N LYS A 252 -7.81 15.23 -22.96
CA LYS A 252 -7.58 13.79 -22.72
C LYS A 252 -8.85 13.06 -22.28
N ARG A 253 -9.81 13.74 -21.67
CA ARG A 253 -11.09 13.14 -21.24
C ARG A 253 -12.13 13.05 -22.34
N LEU A 254 -12.07 13.93 -23.35
CA LEU A 254 -13.06 13.96 -24.43
C LEU A 254 -13.31 12.57 -25.06
N PRO A 255 -12.30 11.76 -25.39
CA PRO A 255 -12.53 10.43 -25.96
C PRO A 255 -13.32 9.48 -25.04
N TYR A 256 -13.21 9.66 -23.74
CA TYR A 256 -13.97 8.86 -22.75
C TYR A 256 -15.39 9.40 -22.59
N VAL A 257 -15.55 10.72 -22.53
CA VAL A 257 -16.86 11.40 -22.46
C VAL A 257 -17.71 11.06 -23.68
N PHE A 258 -17.12 11.12 -24.88
CA PHE A 258 -17.79 10.77 -26.14
C PHE A 258 -17.79 9.25 -26.43
N ARG A 259 -17.38 8.40 -25.47
CA ARG A 259 -17.34 6.95 -25.59
C ARG A 259 -16.49 6.40 -26.76
N PHE A 260 -15.57 7.20 -27.32
CA PHE A 260 -14.57 6.74 -28.29
C PHE A 260 -13.50 5.83 -27.65
N ARG A 261 -13.37 5.89 -26.33
CA ARG A 261 -12.54 4.97 -25.52
C ARG A 261 -13.35 4.45 -24.35
N LYS A 262 -13.11 3.19 -23.97
CA LYS A 262 -13.69 2.61 -22.77
C LYS A 262 -13.22 3.38 -21.54
N PRO A 263 -14.08 3.58 -20.54
CA PRO A 263 -13.69 4.23 -19.30
C PRO A 263 -12.51 3.49 -18.65
N LYS A 264 -11.67 4.25 -17.96
CA LYS A 264 -10.53 3.66 -17.25
C LYS A 264 -10.98 2.87 -16.02
N TYR A 265 -12.01 3.33 -15.35
CA TYR A 265 -12.60 2.74 -14.17
C TYR A 265 -14.04 2.33 -14.46
N MET A 266 -14.52 1.38 -13.70
CA MET A 266 -15.93 0.97 -13.72
C MET A 266 -16.79 2.11 -13.19
N ASP A 267 -18.03 2.13 -13.65
CA ASP A 267 -19.09 2.89 -13.02
C ASP A 267 -19.57 2.08 -11.81
N LEU A 268 -19.43 2.65 -10.63
CA LEU A 268 -19.83 1.96 -9.39
C LEU A 268 -21.35 1.98 -9.20
N GLY A 269 -22.08 2.80 -9.98
CA GLY A 269 -23.51 3.03 -9.84
C GLY A 269 -23.80 3.67 -8.48
N GLU A 270 -24.20 4.93 -8.45
CA GLU A 270 -24.80 5.53 -7.25
C GLU A 270 -26.16 4.91 -6.98
#